data_b645b3acbf6f20a0b9783b64a3c569e0
#
_entry.id   b645b3acbf6f20a0b9783b64a3c569e0
#
_cell.length_a   1.000
_cell.length_b   1.000
_cell.length_c   1.000
_cell.angle_alpha   90.00
_cell.angle_beta   90.00
_cell.angle_gamma   90.00
#
_symmetry.space_group_name_H-M   'P 1'
#
loop_
_entity.id
_entity.type
_entity.pdbx_description
1 polymer ?
#
loop_
_entity_poly.entity_id
_entity_poly.type
_entity_poly.pdbx_seq_one_letter_code
_entity_poly.pdbx_strand_id
1 'polypeptide(L)'
;MYRRLGVEVALLQRSPLLLPDWEPEISLEARGVLEEEGVHVAMGVQVKEVRKGGDGGGNVVVTNLGEVEGDEILVVTGRRPNVDLNLTAAGVELNERGGIRVDEELRTSNPDIYAVGDVLGGRILEALAEKQGSITAENTLSNSHRKVDMLSVPRSVFIQPNAAGVGLTEAEASKLYYIKSRVLRMEDVAKAKILGETRGLVKMIVDSGNWRIFGVHLIGENGAEVVNEAALALRLRTTVYDLVDTVHVFPTMAESLKLVAQSFFRDVRNMSCCVD
;
A
#
# COMPACT_ATOMS: atom_id res chain seq x y z
N MET A 1 1.81 10.16 14.09
CA MET A 1 2.57 10.12 15.36
C MET A 1 2.65 11.50 16.02
N TYR A 2 3.30 12.51 15.44
CA TYR A 2 3.49 13.82 16.07
C TYR A 2 2.19 14.46 16.57
N ARG A 3 1.11 14.43 15.76
CA ARG A 3 -0.20 14.96 16.18
C ARG A 3 -0.70 14.33 17.47
N ARG A 4 -0.54 13.01 17.66
CA ARG A 4 -0.92 12.29 18.87
C ARG A 4 -0.02 12.57 20.09
N LEU A 5 1.15 13.18 19.86
CA LEU A 5 2.03 13.70 20.90
C LEU A 5 1.76 15.17 21.24
N GLY A 6 0.68 15.77 20.69
CA GLY A 6 0.27 17.14 20.96
C GLY A 6 0.85 18.20 20.01
N VAL A 7 1.62 17.80 18.98
CA VAL A 7 2.18 18.74 18.00
C VAL A 7 1.09 19.13 16.99
N GLU A 8 1.02 20.39 16.60
CA GLU A 8 0.26 20.82 15.44
C GLU A 8 0.97 20.34 14.16
N VAL A 9 0.24 19.69 13.27
CA VAL A 9 0.82 19.08 12.07
C VAL A 9 0.10 19.55 10.83
N ALA A 10 0.84 20.14 9.88
CA ALA A 10 0.39 20.38 8.51
C ALA A 10 1.07 19.41 7.55
N LEU A 11 0.30 18.67 6.77
CA LEU A 11 0.76 17.75 5.76
C LEU A 11 0.52 18.35 4.38
N LEU A 12 1.62 18.63 3.65
CA LEU A 12 1.58 19.23 2.32
C LEU A 12 1.86 18.15 1.28
N GLN A 13 0.85 17.78 0.51
CA GLN A 13 0.95 16.73 -0.51
C GLN A 13 0.83 17.32 -1.93
N ARG A 14 1.79 16.97 -2.78
CA ARG A 14 1.81 17.44 -4.19
C ARG A 14 0.70 16.81 -5.03
N SER A 15 0.43 15.51 -4.82
CA SER A 15 -0.63 14.79 -5.53
C SER A 15 -2.03 15.25 -5.10
N PRO A 16 -3.06 15.13 -5.94
CA PRO A 16 -4.45 15.33 -5.54
C PRO A 16 -4.96 14.22 -4.60
N LEU A 17 -4.24 13.12 -4.47
CA LEU A 17 -4.52 12.02 -3.53
C LEU A 17 -3.37 11.84 -2.55
N LEU A 18 -3.68 11.50 -1.30
CA LEU A 18 -2.69 11.31 -0.24
C LEU A 18 -1.79 10.10 -0.53
N LEU A 19 -2.37 9.03 -1.03
CA LEU A 19 -1.71 7.79 -1.43
C LEU A 19 -1.98 7.54 -2.94
N PRO A 20 -1.28 8.20 -3.86
CA PRO A 20 -1.65 8.25 -5.27
C PRO A 20 -1.61 6.89 -6.00
N ASP A 21 -0.79 5.96 -5.51
CA ASP A 21 -0.63 4.61 -6.08
C ASP A 21 -1.54 3.56 -5.42
N TRP A 22 -2.54 4.02 -4.64
CA TRP A 22 -3.51 3.18 -3.95
C TRP A 22 -4.90 3.34 -4.56
N GLU A 23 -5.86 2.51 -4.10
CA GLU A 23 -7.26 2.74 -4.41
C GLU A 23 -7.69 4.15 -3.95
N PRO A 24 -8.46 4.88 -4.77
CA PRO A 24 -8.92 6.21 -4.40
C PRO A 24 -9.68 6.25 -3.07
N GLU A 25 -10.49 5.22 -2.79
CA GLU A 25 -11.26 5.10 -1.56
C GLU A 25 -10.35 4.99 -0.33
N ILE A 26 -9.25 4.25 -0.44
CA ILE A 26 -8.25 4.13 0.64
C ILE A 26 -7.58 5.49 0.89
N SER A 27 -7.24 6.20 -0.19
CA SER A 27 -6.62 7.51 -0.10
C SER A 27 -7.54 8.55 0.55
N LEU A 28 -8.82 8.56 0.19
CA LEU A 28 -9.83 9.46 0.75
C LEU A 28 -10.09 9.16 2.23
N GLU A 29 -10.22 7.88 2.56
CA GLU A 29 -10.42 7.44 3.95
C GLU A 29 -9.20 7.79 4.82
N ALA A 30 -7.98 7.54 4.33
CA ALA A 30 -6.75 7.89 5.03
C ALA A 30 -6.65 9.41 5.30
N ARG A 31 -7.08 10.24 4.34
CA ARG A 31 -7.18 11.68 4.51
C ARG A 31 -8.18 12.04 5.60
N GLY A 32 -9.41 11.49 5.54
CA GLY A 32 -10.45 11.74 6.53
C GLY A 32 -10.01 11.40 7.95
N VAL A 33 -9.37 10.24 8.14
CA VAL A 33 -8.80 9.82 9.42
C VAL A 33 -7.79 10.84 9.97
N LEU A 34 -6.88 11.32 9.12
CA LEU A 34 -5.86 12.30 9.54
C LEU A 34 -6.49 13.65 9.89
N GLU A 35 -7.47 14.12 9.11
CA GLU A 35 -8.18 15.37 9.36
C GLU A 35 -9.02 15.29 10.64
N GLU A 36 -9.71 14.17 10.91
CA GLU A 36 -10.43 13.91 12.16
C GLU A 36 -9.50 13.93 13.39
N GLU A 37 -8.26 13.47 13.24
CA GLU A 37 -7.24 13.55 14.29
C GLU A 37 -6.63 14.96 14.43
N GLY A 38 -7.05 15.91 13.60
CA GLY A 38 -6.62 17.30 13.65
C GLY A 38 -5.29 17.58 12.91
N VAL A 39 -4.94 16.76 11.93
CA VAL A 39 -3.86 17.07 10.98
C VAL A 39 -4.42 17.97 9.88
N HIS A 40 -3.76 19.09 9.60
CA HIS A 40 -4.11 19.95 8.46
C HIS A 40 -3.55 19.34 7.18
N VAL A 41 -4.43 18.78 6.32
CA VAL A 41 -4.02 18.12 5.07
C VAL A 41 -4.29 19.02 3.87
N ALA A 42 -3.23 19.49 3.22
CA ALA A 42 -3.31 20.28 1.98
C ALA A 42 -2.85 19.42 0.79
N MET A 43 -3.73 19.32 -0.23
CA MET A 43 -3.50 18.52 -1.43
C MET A 43 -3.22 19.42 -2.64
N GLY A 44 -2.51 18.88 -3.66
CA GLY A 44 -2.17 19.64 -4.86
C GLY A 44 -1.14 20.76 -4.58
N VAL A 45 -0.39 20.64 -3.50
CA VAL A 45 0.56 21.66 -3.05
C VAL A 45 1.85 21.60 -3.88
N GLN A 46 2.26 22.75 -4.38
CA GLN A 46 3.58 22.94 -4.98
C GLN A 46 4.39 23.87 -4.07
N VAL A 47 5.40 23.30 -3.42
CA VAL A 47 6.37 24.09 -2.64
C VAL A 47 7.25 24.86 -3.60
N LYS A 48 7.31 26.19 -3.43
CA LYS A 48 8.11 27.10 -4.25
C LYS A 48 9.42 27.46 -3.56
N GLU A 49 9.35 27.72 -2.26
CA GLU A 49 10.47 28.18 -1.46
C GLU A 49 10.30 27.77 0.01
N VAL A 50 11.40 27.63 0.70
CA VAL A 50 11.46 27.51 2.16
C VAL A 50 12.41 28.59 2.67
N ARG A 51 11.95 29.42 3.60
CA ARG A 51 12.74 30.50 4.19
C ARG A 51 12.59 30.54 5.70
N LYS A 52 13.51 31.19 6.37
CA LYS A 52 13.36 31.52 7.79
C LYS A 52 12.31 32.61 7.98
N GLY A 53 11.49 32.47 9.01
CA GLY A 53 10.61 33.53 9.47
C GLY A 53 11.39 34.74 9.96
N GLY A 54 10.75 35.92 10.00
CA GLY A 54 11.35 37.14 10.54
C GLY A 54 11.55 37.08 12.06
N ASP A 55 12.48 37.87 12.57
CA ASP A 55 12.73 38.13 14.01
C ASP A 55 12.86 36.89 14.91
N GLY A 56 13.55 35.85 14.42
CA GLY A 56 13.75 34.59 15.17
C GLY A 56 12.58 33.64 15.13
N GLY A 57 11.58 33.89 14.26
CA GLY A 57 10.46 33.01 13.99
C GLY A 57 10.89 31.70 13.33
N GLY A 58 9.98 30.68 13.31
CA GLY A 58 10.19 29.36 12.75
C GLY A 58 10.55 29.32 11.26
N ASN A 59 10.11 28.32 10.57
CA ASN A 59 10.30 28.20 9.11
C ASN A 59 9.00 28.57 8.38
N VAL A 60 9.12 29.12 7.19
CA VAL A 60 7.97 29.45 6.32
C VAL A 60 8.10 28.66 5.03
N VAL A 61 7.09 27.87 4.71
CA VAL A 61 6.98 27.15 3.45
C VAL A 61 6.05 27.92 2.52
N VAL A 62 6.58 28.48 1.45
CA VAL A 62 5.82 29.20 0.43
C VAL A 62 5.30 28.23 -0.61
N THR A 63 4.00 28.24 -0.84
CA THR A 63 3.34 27.32 -1.77
C THR A 63 2.50 28.04 -2.81
N ASN A 64 1.93 27.29 -3.75
CA ASN A 64 0.91 27.79 -4.68
C ASN A 64 -0.43 28.12 -3.98
N LEU A 65 -0.66 27.62 -2.76
CA LEU A 65 -1.90 27.83 -1.98
C LEU A 65 -1.75 28.86 -0.86
N GLY A 66 -0.54 29.43 -0.68
CA GLY A 66 -0.22 30.37 0.38
C GLY A 66 1.02 29.97 1.17
N GLU A 67 1.25 30.62 2.28
CA GLU A 67 2.36 30.35 3.19
C GLU A 67 1.91 29.49 4.37
N VAL A 68 2.77 28.56 4.79
CA VAL A 68 2.57 27.73 5.97
C VAL A 68 3.77 27.92 6.89
N GLU A 69 3.51 28.35 8.12
CA GLU A 69 4.52 28.55 9.15
C GLU A 69 4.63 27.31 10.04
N GLY A 70 5.83 27.03 10.54
CA GLY A 70 6.06 25.95 11.48
C GLY A 70 7.45 26.01 12.10
N ASP A 71 7.60 25.47 13.30
CA ASP A 71 8.87 25.41 14.01
C ASP A 71 9.86 24.51 13.29
N GLU A 72 9.37 23.34 12.81
CA GLU A 72 10.17 22.31 12.16
C GLU A 72 9.55 21.85 10.84
N ILE A 73 10.39 21.47 9.89
CA ILE A 73 9.99 20.91 8.60
C ILE A 73 10.54 19.51 8.45
N LEU A 74 9.63 18.54 8.28
CA LEU A 74 10.00 17.17 7.94
C LEU A 74 9.86 16.95 6.43
N VAL A 75 10.98 16.71 5.74
CA VAL A 75 11.00 16.45 4.29
C VAL A 75 10.90 14.96 4.04
N VAL A 76 9.76 14.51 3.52
CA VAL A 76 9.43 13.10 3.23
C VAL A 76 8.96 12.92 1.78
N THR A 77 9.60 13.62 0.85
CA THR A 77 9.17 13.76 -0.56
C THR A 77 9.50 12.56 -1.45
N GLY A 78 9.94 11.45 -0.88
CA GLY A 78 10.22 10.20 -1.57
C GLY A 78 11.67 9.73 -1.45
N ARG A 79 11.96 8.63 -2.13
CA ARG A 79 13.27 7.98 -2.17
C ARG A 79 13.71 7.79 -3.60
N ARG A 80 15.01 7.79 -3.81
CA ARG A 80 15.65 7.44 -5.09
C ARG A 80 16.62 6.28 -4.87
N PRO A 81 16.78 5.38 -5.86
CA PRO A 81 17.82 4.38 -5.81
C PRO A 81 19.20 5.02 -5.63
N ASN A 82 20.01 4.48 -4.77
CA ASN A 82 21.42 4.86 -4.70
C ASN A 82 22.22 3.95 -5.64
N VAL A 83 22.54 4.49 -6.80
CA VAL A 83 23.26 3.81 -7.89
C VAL A 83 24.64 4.44 -8.15
N ASP A 84 25.19 5.16 -7.19
CA ASP A 84 26.52 5.76 -7.26
C ASP A 84 27.62 4.68 -7.16
N LEU A 85 27.57 3.79 -8.15
CA LEU A 85 28.51 2.70 -8.38
C LEU A 85 28.95 2.82 -9.84
N ASN A 86 30.17 2.51 -10.17
CA ASN A 86 30.64 2.58 -11.55
C ASN A 86 29.98 1.50 -12.44
N LEU A 87 28.66 1.58 -12.59
CA LEU A 87 27.83 0.58 -13.26
C LEU A 87 28.14 0.42 -14.72
N THR A 88 28.51 1.51 -15.42
CA THR A 88 28.87 1.49 -16.83
C THR A 88 30.10 0.62 -17.05
N ALA A 89 31.11 0.69 -16.18
CA ALA A 89 32.32 -0.15 -16.27
C ALA A 89 32.00 -1.64 -16.05
N ALA A 90 30.93 -1.95 -15.30
CA ALA A 90 30.46 -3.30 -15.08
C ALA A 90 29.46 -3.79 -16.16
N GLY A 91 29.10 -2.96 -17.15
CA GLY A 91 28.11 -3.29 -18.17
C GLY A 91 26.67 -3.37 -17.63
N VAL A 92 26.38 -2.69 -16.52
CA VAL A 92 25.06 -2.68 -15.87
C VAL A 92 24.26 -1.45 -16.28
N GLU A 93 23.06 -1.67 -16.81
CA GLU A 93 22.16 -0.64 -17.29
C GLU A 93 21.17 -0.19 -16.20
N LEU A 94 20.71 1.05 -16.28
CA LEU A 94 19.63 1.59 -15.47
C LEU A 94 18.30 1.49 -16.21
N ASN A 95 17.21 1.40 -15.43
CA ASN A 95 15.84 1.50 -15.92
C ASN A 95 15.39 2.98 -15.98
N GLU A 96 14.18 3.22 -16.51
CA GLU A 96 13.59 4.56 -16.68
C GLU A 96 13.38 5.32 -15.35
N ARG A 97 13.34 4.62 -14.21
CA ARG A 97 13.20 5.20 -12.87
C ARG A 97 14.54 5.48 -12.19
N GLY A 98 15.66 5.26 -12.91
CA GLY A 98 17.01 5.46 -12.40
C GLY A 98 17.50 4.34 -11.47
N GLY A 99 16.80 3.23 -11.36
CA GLY A 99 17.25 2.04 -10.66
C GLY A 99 17.99 1.07 -11.58
N ILE A 100 18.65 0.06 -11.02
CA ILE A 100 19.30 -0.98 -11.81
C ILE A 100 18.24 -1.79 -12.56
N ARG A 101 18.45 -1.96 -13.87
CA ARG A 101 17.59 -2.79 -14.71
C ARG A 101 17.88 -4.26 -14.46
N VAL A 102 16.84 -5.05 -14.20
CA VAL A 102 16.92 -6.51 -14.05
C VAL A 102 15.82 -7.20 -14.85
N ASP A 103 16.04 -8.47 -15.15
CA ASP A 103 15.00 -9.38 -15.64
C ASP A 103 14.12 -9.94 -14.50
N GLU A 104 13.21 -10.85 -14.82
CA GLU A 104 12.31 -11.46 -13.84
C GLU A 104 13.03 -12.39 -12.84
N GLU A 105 14.27 -12.81 -13.15
CA GLU A 105 15.14 -13.63 -12.30
C GLU A 105 16.10 -12.77 -11.47
N LEU A 106 15.97 -11.42 -11.55
CA LEU A 106 16.78 -10.42 -10.87
C LEU A 106 18.22 -10.30 -11.40
N ARG A 107 18.47 -10.80 -12.61
CA ARG A 107 19.75 -10.67 -13.31
C ARG A 107 19.83 -9.32 -14.02
N THR A 108 20.95 -8.63 -13.92
CA THR A 108 21.17 -7.35 -14.61
C THR A 108 21.47 -7.57 -16.11
N SER A 109 21.76 -6.47 -16.84
CA SER A 109 22.28 -6.54 -18.22
C SER A 109 23.66 -7.24 -18.31
N ASN A 110 24.42 -7.29 -17.22
CA ASN A 110 25.59 -8.15 -17.10
C ASN A 110 25.15 -9.49 -16.47
N PRO A 111 25.29 -10.63 -17.18
CA PRO A 111 24.76 -11.92 -16.72
C PRO A 111 25.41 -12.45 -15.43
N ASP A 112 26.57 -11.93 -15.06
CA ASP A 112 27.30 -12.34 -13.85
C ASP A 112 26.92 -11.48 -12.63
N ILE A 113 26.03 -10.46 -12.81
CA ILE A 113 25.64 -9.53 -11.77
C ILE A 113 24.12 -9.57 -11.56
N TYR A 114 23.71 -9.70 -10.31
CA TYR A 114 22.33 -9.59 -9.87
C TYR A 114 22.14 -8.30 -9.06
N ALA A 115 20.92 -7.78 -9.04
CA ALA A 115 20.55 -6.65 -8.19
C ALA A 115 19.20 -6.89 -7.52
N VAL A 116 19.08 -6.49 -6.25
CA VAL A 116 17.88 -6.70 -5.42
C VAL A 116 17.60 -5.50 -4.52
N GLY A 117 16.35 -5.37 -4.08
CA GLY A 117 15.93 -4.34 -3.12
C GLY A 117 15.79 -2.94 -3.72
N ASP A 118 16.02 -1.95 -2.89
CA ASP A 118 15.73 -0.54 -3.17
C ASP A 118 16.50 0.02 -4.38
N VAL A 119 17.66 -0.56 -4.69
CA VAL A 119 18.47 -0.19 -5.84
C VAL A 119 17.78 -0.39 -7.19
N LEU A 120 16.73 -1.21 -7.24
CA LEU A 120 15.92 -1.44 -8.43
C LEU A 120 14.97 -0.28 -8.77
N GLY A 121 14.70 0.64 -7.82
CA GLY A 121 13.84 1.80 -8.04
C GLY A 121 12.34 1.50 -8.20
N GLY A 122 11.90 0.30 -7.80
CA GLY A 122 10.52 -0.14 -7.81
C GLY A 122 9.82 0.07 -6.45
N ARG A 123 9.10 -0.95 -5.98
CA ARG A 123 8.54 -0.98 -4.63
C ARG A 123 9.66 -1.09 -3.61
N ILE A 124 9.80 -0.09 -2.75
CA ILE A 124 10.82 0.00 -1.70
C ILE A 124 10.23 -0.61 -0.43
N LEU A 125 10.47 -1.91 -0.23
CA LEU A 125 9.94 -2.71 0.89
C LEU A 125 11.02 -3.67 1.39
N GLU A 126 11.27 -3.67 2.70
CA GLU A 126 12.28 -4.52 3.34
C GLU A 126 12.02 -6.02 3.07
N ALA A 127 10.81 -6.49 3.34
CA ALA A 127 10.43 -7.89 3.11
C ALA A 127 10.53 -8.32 1.64
N LEU A 128 10.32 -7.40 0.69
CA LEU A 128 10.53 -7.67 -0.73
C LEU A 128 12.02 -7.81 -1.05
N ALA A 129 12.86 -6.94 -0.50
CA ALA A 129 14.31 -7.01 -0.69
C ALA A 129 14.89 -8.32 -0.15
N GLU A 130 14.45 -8.76 1.04
CA GLU A 130 14.80 -10.04 1.64
C GLU A 130 14.41 -11.22 0.72
N LYS A 131 13.16 -11.20 0.24
CA LYS A 131 12.66 -12.24 -0.69
C LYS A 131 13.43 -12.28 -2.00
N GLN A 132 13.73 -11.11 -2.56
CA GLN A 132 14.55 -10.98 -3.77
C GLN A 132 15.96 -11.54 -3.53
N GLY A 133 16.60 -11.22 -2.40
CA GLY A 133 17.91 -11.74 -2.02
C GLY A 133 17.92 -13.27 -1.93
N SER A 134 16.92 -13.85 -1.27
CA SER A 134 16.76 -15.31 -1.16
C SER A 134 16.62 -15.98 -2.54
N ILE A 135 15.77 -15.44 -3.42
CA ILE A 135 15.56 -15.95 -4.77
C ILE A 135 16.84 -15.84 -5.62
N THR A 136 17.54 -14.71 -5.52
CA THR A 136 18.80 -14.49 -6.24
C THR A 136 19.88 -15.50 -5.82
N ALA A 137 20.04 -15.71 -4.51
CA ALA A 137 20.98 -16.70 -4.00
C ALA A 137 20.65 -18.12 -4.52
N GLU A 138 19.39 -18.51 -4.51
CA GLU A 138 18.94 -19.79 -5.02
C GLU A 138 19.18 -19.92 -6.53
N ASN A 139 18.82 -18.90 -7.33
CA ASN A 139 19.04 -18.88 -8.76
C ASN A 139 20.55 -18.99 -9.13
N THR A 140 21.40 -18.28 -8.37
CA THR A 140 22.86 -18.30 -8.60
C THR A 140 23.48 -19.64 -8.25
N LEU A 141 23.05 -20.29 -7.16
CA LEU A 141 23.68 -21.49 -6.63
C LEU A 141 23.11 -22.79 -7.21
N SER A 142 21.83 -22.82 -7.58
CA SER A 142 21.13 -24.02 -8.01
C SER A 142 20.53 -23.97 -9.42
N ASN A 143 20.68 -22.85 -10.11
CA ASN A 143 20.09 -22.61 -11.44
C ASN A 143 18.56 -22.83 -11.46
N SER A 144 17.87 -22.39 -10.43
CA SER A 144 16.45 -22.71 -10.17
C SER A 144 15.46 -21.89 -10.99
N HIS A 145 15.89 -20.78 -11.65
CA HIS A 145 15.04 -19.89 -12.47
C HIS A 145 13.79 -19.34 -11.76
N ARG A 146 13.88 -19.13 -10.46
CA ARG A 146 12.76 -18.61 -9.67
C ARG A 146 12.53 -17.13 -9.94
N LYS A 147 11.26 -16.72 -9.87
CA LYS A 147 10.80 -15.34 -10.05
C LYS A 147 10.04 -14.85 -8.83
N VAL A 148 10.04 -13.54 -8.60
CA VAL A 148 9.20 -12.92 -7.58
C VAL A 148 7.79 -12.75 -8.14
N ASP A 149 6.79 -13.27 -7.42
CA ASP A 149 5.40 -12.97 -7.72
C ASP A 149 5.01 -11.59 -7.15
N MET A 150 5.23 -10.56 -7.96
CA MET A 150 4.98 -9.16 -7.57
C MET A 150 3.50 -8.86 -7.27
N LEU A 151 2.57 -9.69 -7.78
CA LEU A 151 1.15 -9.53 -7.52
C LEU A 151 0.80 -9.84 -6.06
N SER A 152 1.47 -10.81 -5.47
CA SER A 152 1.23 -11.24 -4.09
C SER A 152 2.07 -10.51 -3.03
N VAL A 153 2.80 -9.44 -3.41
CA VAL A 153 3.58 -8.64 -2.47
C VAL A 153 2.69 -7.61 -1.76
N PRO A 154 2.42 -7.76 -0.46
CA PRO A 154 1.63 -6.82 0.30
C PRO A 154 2.42 -5.55 0.62
N ARG A 155 1.69 -4.47 0.90
CA ARG A 155 2.25 -3.20 1.39
C ARG A 155 1.37 -2.61 2.48
N SER A 156 1.96 -1.84 3.39
CA SER A 156 1.21 -1.12 4.42
C SER A 156 1.78 0.27 4.68
N VAL A 157 0.90 1.17 5.13
CA VAL A 157 1.23 2.47 5.71
C VAL A 157 0.70 2.47 7.14
N PHE A 158 1.60 2.65 8.09
CA PHE A 158 1.33 2.53 9.53
C PHE A 158 0.73 3.80 10.13
N ILE A 159 -0.29 4.36 9.46
CA ILE A 159 -1.23 5.28 10.10
C ILE A 159 -2.18 4.48 11.00
N GLN A 160 -3.03 5.12 11.76
CA GLN A 160 -3.97 4.47 12.67
C GLN A 160 -5.39 4.97 12.36
N PRO A 161 -6.27 4.09 11.87
CA PRO A 161 -6.06 2.67 11.50
C PRO A 161 -5.09 2.48 10.30
N ASN A 162 -4.50 1.26 10.17
CA ASN A 162 -3.50 1.00 9.12
C ASN A 162 -4.13 0.96 7.73
N ALA A 163 -3.48 1.58 6.74
CA ALA A 163 -3.77 1.32 5.34
C ALA A 163 -2.89 0.17 4.84
N ALA A 164 -3.48 -0.83 4.20
CA ALA A 164 -2.78 -1.99 3.67
C ALA A 164 -3.40 -2.44 2.35
N GLY A 165 -2.61 -3.12 1.52
CA GLY A 165 -3.13 -3.60 0.24
C GLY A 165 -2.17 -4.55 -0.46
N VAL A 166 -2.74 -5.40 -1.30
CA VAL A 166 -2.03 -6.38 -2.13
C VAL A 166 -2.76 -6.57 -3.45
N GLY A 167 -2.03 -6.86 -4.50
CA GLY A 167 -2.58 -7.10 -5.83
C GLY A 167 -2.78 -5.84 -6.66
N LEU A 168 -3.66 -5.95 -7.65
CA LEU A 168 -4.00 -4.89 -8.59
C LEU A 168 -5.03 -3.94 -7.96
N THR A 169 -4.91 -2.67 -8.30
CA THR A 169 -6.01 -1.71 -8.12
C THR A 169 -7.11 -1.98 -9.15
N GLU A 170 -8.31 -1.47 -8.89
CA GLU A 170 -9.44 -1.56 -9.85
C GLU A 170 -9.06 -0.95 -11.21
N ALA A 171 -8.36 0.19 -11.19
CA ALA A 171 -7.89 0.86 -12.40
C ALA A 171 -6.83 0.05 -13.18
N GLU A 172 -5.97 -0.71 -12.50
CA GLU A 172 -5.00 -1.61 -13.14
C GLU A 172 -5.67 -2.87 -13.66
N ALA A 173 -6.52 -3.50 -12.85
CA ALA A 173 -7.21 -4.74 -13.20
C ALA A 173 -8.17 -4.56 -14.39
N SER A 174 -8.91 -3.46 -14.45
CA SER A 174 -9.88 -3.17 -15.54
C SER A 174 -9.23 -2.99 -16.91
N LYS A 175 -7.93 -2.69 -16.98
CA LYS A 175 -7.19 -2.62 -18.25
C LYS A 175 -6.88 -3.99 -18.85
N LEU A 176 -6.89 -5.04 -18.02
CA LEU A 176 -6.43 -6.38 -18.38
C LEU A 176 -7.54 -7.41 -18.35
N TYR A 177 -8.59 -7.19 -17.55
CA TYR A 177 -9.61 -8.19 -17.24
C TYR A 177 -11.01 -7.57 -17.12
N TYR A 178 -12.04 -8.39 -17.30
CA TYR A 178 -13.40 -8.06 -16.88
C TYR A 178 -13.51 -8.31 -15.38
N ILE A 179 -13.78 -7.26 -14.62
CA ILE A 179 -13.74 -7.30 -13.19
C ILE A 179 -15.07 -6.95 -12.52
N LYS A 180 -15.19 -7.34 -11.25
CA LYS A 180 -16.16 -6.80 -10.29
C LYS A 180 -15.38 -6.34 -9.07
N SER A 181 -15.90 -5.31 -8.39
CA SER A 181 -15.36 -4.87 -7.11
C SER A 181 -16.47 -4.72 -6.07
N ARG A 182 -16.10 -4.83 -4.80
CA ARG A 182 -16.97 -4.57 -3.64
C ARG A 182 -16.19 -3.84 -2.58
N VAL A 183 -16.89 -2.97 -1.89
CA VAL A 183 -16.40 -2.24 -0.72
C VAL A 183 -17.29 -2.59 0.47
N LEU A 184 -16.65 -2.98 1.57
CA LEU A 184 -17.28 -3.17 2.87
C LEU A 184 -16.72 -2.11 3.83
N ARG A 185 -17.60 -1.43 4.58
CA ARG A 185 -17.19 -0.48 5.62
C ARG A 185 -16.79 -1.22 6.90
N MET A 186 -15.80 -0.72 7.63
CA MET A 186 -15.39 -1.32 8.91
C MET A 186 -16.49 -1.23 9.98
N GLU A 187 -17.42 -0.29 9.85
CA GLU A 187 -18.61 -0.23 10.70
C GLU A 187 -19.53 -1.47 10.61
N ASP A 188 -19.41 -2.28 9.56
CA ASP A 188 -20.12 -3.55 9.40
C ASP A 188 -19.36 -4.75 10.00
N VAL A 189 -18.14 -4.56 10.48
CA VAL A 189 -17.28 -5.60 11.06
C VAL A 189 -17.49 -5.65 12.59
N ALA A 190 -17.88 -6.81 13.12
CA ALA A 190 -18.16 -6.97 14.55
C ALA A 190 -16.98 -6.59 15.45
N LYS A 191 -15.77 -7.00 15.09
CA LYS A 191 -14.55 -6.67 15.87
C LYS A 191 -14.25 -5.18 15.89
N ALA A 192 -14.48 -4.46 14.79
CA ALA A 192 -14.29 -3.02 14.72
C ALA A 192 -15.21 -2.28 15.71
N LYS A 193 -16.48 -2.72 15.79
CA LYS A 193 -17.47 -2.21 16.77
C LYS A 193 -17.03 -2.48 18.21
N ILE A 194 -16.53 -3.67 18.51
CA ILE A 194 -16.05 -4.04 19.86
C ILE A 194 -14.85 -3.18 20.27
N LEU A 195 -13.96 -2.86 19.33
CA LEU A 195 -12.79 -2.02 19.60
C LEU A 195 -13.13 -0.52 19.66
N GLY A 196 -14.33 -0.12 19.20
CA GLY A 196 -14.67 1.30 19.03
C GLY A 196 -13.89 2.01 17.92
N GLU A 197 -13.24 1.26 17.01
CA GLU A 197 -12.54 1.79 15.86
C GLU A 197 -13.20 1.28 14.58
N THR A 198 -14.18 2.03 14.10
CA THR A 198 -15.01 1.67 12.94
C THR A 198 -14.66 2.44 11.67
N ARG A 199 -13.68 3.33 11.75
CA ARG A 199 -13.17 4.06 10.57
C ARG A 199 -12.51 3.10 9.61
N GLY A 200 -12.76 3.28 8.33
CA GLY A 200 -12.11 2.52 7.28
C GLY A 200 -13.04 1.64 6.47
N LEU A 201 -12.42 0.89 5.59
CA LEU A 201 -13.09 0.01 4.64
C LEU A 201 -12.15 -1.10 4.17
N VAL A 202 -12.71 -2.14 3.57
CA VAL A 202 -11.99 -3.11 2.75
C VAL A 202 -12.61 -3.15 1.35
N LYS A 203 -11.78 -3.08 0.32
CA LYS A 203 -12.15 -3.21 -1.09
C LYS A 203 -11.53 -4.47 -1.67
N MET A 204 -12.33 -5.27 -2.36
CA MET A 204 -11.88 -6.47 -3.05
C MET A 204 -12.20 -6.37 -4.53
N ILE A 205 -11.23 -6.72 -5.38
CA ILE A 205 -11.32 -6.74 -6.84
C ILE A 205 -11.17 -8.18 -7.32
N VAL A 206 -12.08 -8.63 -8.18
CA VAL A 206 -12.14 -10.02 -8.64
C VAL A 206 -12.39 -10.11 -10.15
N ASP A 207 -11.99 -11.21 -10.75
CA ASP A 207 -12.38 -11.62 -12.09
C ASP A 207 -13.91 -11.87 -12.16
N SER A 208 -14.58 -11.27 -13.12
CA SER A 208 -16.04 -11.38 -13.24
C SER A 208 -16.51 -12.75 -13.73
N GLY A 209 -15.64 -13.53 -14.37
CA GLY A 209 -15.96 -14.84 -14.95
C GLY A 209 -15.67 -16.00 -14.00
N ASN A 210 -14.50 -16.01 -13.35
CA ASN A 210 -14.06 -17.13 -12.52
C ASN A 210 -13.92 -16.79 -11.02
N TRP A 211 -14.21 -15.53 -10.62
CA TRP A 211 -14.21 -15.07 -9.23
C TRP A 211 -12.85 -15.09 -8.54
N ARG A 212 -11.76 -15.21 -9.29
CA ARG A 212 -10.41 -15.13 -8.76
C ARG A 212 -10.13 -13.75 -8.20
N ILE A 213 -9.49 -13.68 -7.04
CA ILE A 213 -9.13 -12.44 -6.37
C ILE A 213 -7.90 -11.84 -7.06
N PHE A 214 -8.01 -10.58 -7.50
CA PHE A 214 -6.94 -9.82 -8.14
C PHE A 214 -6.33 -8.75 -7.24
N GLY A 215 -7.09 -8.25 -6.28
CA GLY A 215 -6.61 -7.24 -5.35
C GLY A 215 -7.49 -7.12 -4.12
N VAL A 216 -6.85 -6.79 -3.01
CA VAL A 216 -7.51 -6.44 -1.74
C VAL A 216 -6.79 -5.23 -1.17
N HIS A 217 -7.56 -4.19 -0.88
CA HIS A 217 -7.07 -2.94 -0.32
C HIS A 217 -7.94 -2.56 0.86
N LEU A 218 -7.32 -2.19 1.98
CA LEU A 218 -8.07 -1.88 3.19
C LEU A 218 -7.44 -0.74 3.98
N ILE A 219 -8.26 -0.09 4.77
CA ILE A 219 -7.86 0.75 5.87
C ILE A 219 -8.70 0.33 7.07
N GLY A 220 -8.06 -0.05 8.17
CA GLY A 220 -8.72 -0.61 9.34
C GLY A 220 -7.74 -0.95 10.45
N GLU A 221 -8.26 -1.17 11.63
CA GLU A 221 -7.47 -1.63 12.77
C GLU A 221 -6.78 -2.95 12.42
N ASN A 222 -5.50 -3.09 12.76
CA ASN A 222 -4.68 -4.24 12.40
C ASN A 222 -4.61 -4.55 10.89
N GLY A 223 -4.81 -3.56 10.02
CA GLY A 223 -4.84 -3.76 8.58
C GLY A 223 -3.57 -4.40 8.01
N ALA A 224 -2.41 -4.06 8.59
CA ALA A 224 -1.11 -4.65 8.24
C ALA A 224 -1.03 -6.16 8.52
N GLU A 225 -1.78 -6.66 9.50
CA GLU A 225 -1.88 -8.09 9.81
C GLU A 225 -2.89 -8.78 8.89
N VAL A 226 -4.05 -8.16 8.69
CA VAL A 226 -5.14 -8.70 7.85
C VAL A 226 -4.71 -8.90 6.39
N VAL A 227 -3.91 -7.98 5.84
CA VAL A 227 -3.46 -8.05 4.44
C VAL A 227 -2.61 -9.28 4.12
N ASN A 228 -1.99 -9.93 5.12
CA ASN A 228 -1.17 -11.12 4.91
C ASN A 228 -2.01 -12.33 4.47
N GLU A 229 -3.23 -12.49 4.97
CA GLU A 229 -4.16 -13.50 4.48
C GLU A 229 -4.56 -13.23 3.02
N ALA A 230 -4.86 -11.98 2.68
CA ALA A 230 -5.13 -11.59 1.31
C ALA A 230 -3.92 -11.83 0.38
N ALA A 231 -2.68 -11.60 0.85
CA ALA A 231 -1.47 -11.88 0.09
C ALA A 231 -1.32 -13.40 -0.19
N LEU A 232 -1.61 -14.23 0.80
CA LEU A 232 -1.63 -15.69 0.63
C LEU A 232 -2.71 -16.12 -0.35
N ALA A 233 -3.92 -15.54 -0.26
CA ALA A 233 -5.03 -15.80 -1.17
C ALA A 233 -4.64 -15.48 -2.62
N LEU A 234 -4.03 -14.32 -2.89
CA LEU A 234 -3.54 -13.97 -4.22
C LEU A 234 -2.44 -14.92 -4.69
N ARG A 235 -1.49 -15.27 -3.82
CA ARG A 235 -0.39 -16.19 -4.13
C ARG A 235 -0.88 -17.57 -4.56
N LEU A 236 -1.94 -18.06 -3.90
CA LEU A 236 -2.57 -19.35 -4.18
C LEU A 236 -3.64 -19.26 -5.29
N ARG A 237 -3.90 -18.04 -5.81
CA ARG A 237 -4.90 -17.80 -6.86
C ARG A 237 -6.31 -18.21 -6.44
N THR A 238 -6.65 -17.99 -5.17
CA THR A 238 -7.95 -18.35 -4.62
C THR A 238 -9.07 -17.51 -5.23
N THR A 239 -10.29 -18.00 -5.08
CA THR A 239 -11.52 -17.34 -5.49
C THR A 239 -12.24 -16.74 -4.29
N VAL A 240 -13.25 -15.93 -4.56
CA VAL A 240 -14.18 -15.44 -3.54
C VAL A 240 -14.85 -16.58 -2.77
N TYR A 241 -15.18 -17.69 -3.46
CA TYR A 241 -15.80 -18.86 -2.85
C TYR A 241 -14.90 -19.51 -1.80
N ASP A 242 -13.59 -19.58 -2.07
CA ASP A 242 -12.62 -20.15 -1.11
C ASP A 242 -12.60 -19.37 0.19
N LEU A 243 -12.70 -18.02 0.14
CA LEU A 243 -12.79 -17.18 1.35
C LEU A 243 -14.13 -17.33 2.06
N VAL A 244 -15.24 -17.42 1.32
CA VAL A 244 -16.57 -17.63 1.90
C VAL A 244 -16.64 -18.97 2.63
N ASP A 245 -16.11 -20.03 2.04
CA ASP A 245 -16.12 -21.38 2.60
C ASP A 245 -15.10 -21.57 3.74
N THR A 246 -14.12 -20.67 3.86
CA THR A 246 -13.14 -20.73 4.95
C THR A 246 -13.78 -20.25 6.26
N VAL A 247 -13.60 -21.03 7.32
CA VAL A 247 -14.02 -20.66 8.67
C VAL A 247 -13.03 -19.67 9.26
N HIS A 248 -13.48 -18.46 9.56
CA HIS A 248 -12.70 -17.44 10.25
C HIS A 248 -12.97 -17.42 11.74
N VAL A 249 -11.94 -17.07 12.52
CA VAL A 249 -12.13 -16.83 13.96
C VAL A 249 -12.98 -15.60 14.18
N PHE A 250 -14.04 -15.74 14.98
CA PHE A 250 -14.97 -14.66 15.32
C PHE A 250 -14.84 -14.26 16.81
N PRO A 251 -14.84 -12.97 17.16
CA PRO A 251 -14.76 -11.81 16.27
C PRO A 251 -13.31 -11.39 16.01
N THR A 252 -12.92 -11.19 14.76
CA THR A 252 -11.60 -10.71 14.35
C THR A 252 -11.67 -9.65 13.25
N MET A 253 -10.59 -8.89 13.05
CA MET A 253 -10.52 -7.99 11.89
C MET A 253 -10.33 -8.76 10.58
N ALA A 254 -9.70 -9.94 10.61
CA ALA A 254 -9.53 -10.80 9.43
C ALA A 254 -10.86 -11.25 8.81
N GLU A 255 -11.92 -11.39 9.63
CA GLU A 255 -13.29 -11.67 9.16
C GLU A 255 -13.77 -10.67 8.10
N SER A 256 -13.24 -9.44 8.07
CA SER A 256 -13.56 -8.45 7.04
C SER A 256 -13.30 -8.96 5.62
N LEU A 257 -12.33 -9.87 5.43
CA LEU A 257 -12.04 -10.50 4.14
C LEU A 257 -13.17 -11.46 3.72
N LYS A 258 -13.69 -12.25 4.64
CA LYS A 258 -14.86 -13.10 4.40
C LYS A 258 -16.12 -12.26 4.11
N LEU A 259 -16.36 -11.23 4.91
CA LEU A 259 -17.52 -10.37 4.76
C LEU A 259 -17.53 -9.61 3.42
N VAL A 260 -16.38 -9.05 2.98
CA VAL A 260 -16.31 -8.41 1.66
C VAL A 260 -16.46 -9.44 0.54
N ALA A 261 -16.00 -10.68 0.71
CA ALA A 261 -16.24 -11.76 -0.23
C ALA A 261 -17.74 -12.13 -0.32
N GLN A 262 -18.43 -12.26 0.81
CA GLN A 262 -19.87 -12.52 0.86
C GLN A 262 -20.69 -11.40 0.23
N SER A 263 -20.22 -10.14 0.32
CA SER A 263 -20.93 -8.97 -0.24
C SER A 263 -21.08 -9.00 -1.76
N PHE A 264 -20.36 -9.86 -2.46
CA PHE A 264 -20.60 -10.09 -3.90
C PHE A 264 -21.91 -10.79 -4.19
N PHE A 265 -22.47 -11.53 -3.22
CA PHE A 265 -23.64 -12.38 -3.40
C PHE A 265 -24.86 -11.93 -2.58
N ARG A 266 -24.62 -11.23 -1.47
CA ARG A 266 -25.69 -10.81 -0.55
C ARG A 266 -25.34 -9.53 0.21
N ASP A 267 -26.32 -8.86 0.78
CA ASP A 267 -26.09 -7.69 1.65
C ASP A 267 -25.70 -8.19 3.04
N VAL A 268 -24.43 -7.99 3.41
CA VAL A 268 -23.87 -8.44 4.69
C VAL A 268 -24.55 -7.82 5.92
N ARG A 269 -25.17 -6.64 5.78
CA ARG A 269 -25.92 -5.97 6.88
C ARG A 269 -27.17 -6.71 7.29
N ASN A 270 -27.69 -7.53 6.40
CA ASN A 270 -28.88 -8.37 6.62
C ASN A 270 -28.52 -9.79 7.07
N MET A 271 -27.24 -10.09 7.27
CA MET A 271 -26.79 -11.41 7.73
C MET A 271 -26.76 -11.47 9.25
N SER A 272 -27.13 -12.62 9.79
CA SER A 272 -26.84 -12.94 11.20
C SER A 272 -25.33 -13.20 11.33
N CYS A 273 -24.72 -12.75 12.42
CA CYS A 273 -23.31 -13.00 12.71
C CYS A 273 -22.93 -14.50 12.82
N CYS A 274 -23.89 -15.42 12.76
CA CYS A 274 -23.69 -16.86 12.97
C CYS A 274 -24.26 -17.73 11.84
N VAL A 275 -24.73 -17.16 10.72
CA VAL A 275 -25.35 -17.93 9.62
C VAL A 275 -24.72 -17.55 8.29
N ASP A 276 -24.18 -18.56 7.61
CA ASP A 276 -23.69 -18.47 6.24
C ASP A 276 -24.79 -18.27 5.20
#